data_b3d60852c9c1cb512df8aafcf24f6816
#
_entry.id   b3d60852c9c1cb512df8aafcf24f6816
#
_cell.length_a   1.000
_cell.length_b   1.000
_cell.length_c   1.000
_cell.angle_alpha   90.00
_cell.angle_beta   90.00
_cell.angle_gamma   90.00
#
_symmetry.space_group_name_H-M   'P 1'
#
loop_
_entity.id
_entity.type
_entity.pdbx_description
1 polymer ?
#
loop_
_entity_poly.entity_id
_entity_poly.type
_entity_poly.pdbx_seq_one_letter_code
_entity_poly.pdbx_strand_id
1 'polypeptide(L)'
;AEYAMVMSSLITIPATFGEGFMGIAIGLPVSIAVTMAIIFLLKNKLIEEDGSVNIKEVQAIVKPTITASMDDKVISVYSPVNGSFTDVKELPDDTFAQEKMGKTIAFHSEEDVIYAPVDGEVTALFPTLHAIGIRSSEGVDILLHIGIDTVNLNGAFFTSEVQLGDTVTKGTALIRFDQAKIKEENYNSDVIMIITNANQYLDLFVKDKEHAVSAGQEIMNIIC
;
A
#
# COMPACT_ATOMS: atom_id res chain seq x y z
N ALA A 1 -36.71 11.43 9.59
CA ALA A 1 -36.68 9.95 9.55
C ALA A 1 -35.25 9.42 9.34
N GLU A 2 -34.39 10.10 8.59
CA GLU A 2 -32.99 9.68 8.37
C GLU A 2 -32.08 9.90 9.59
N TYR A 3 -32.35 10.93 10.40
CA TYR A 3 -31.58 11.20 11.62
C TYR A 3 -31.78 10.14 12.72
N ALA A 4 -32.94 9.49 12.75
CA ALA A 4 -33.22 8.40 13.72
C ALA A 4 -32.40 7.12 13.41
N MET A 5 -32.01 6.91 12.13
CA MET A 5 -31.23 5.73 11.72
C MET A 5 -29.74 5.82 12.10
N VAL A 6 -29.17 7.02 12.04
CA VAL A 6 -27.76 7.23 12.42
C VAL A 6 -27.57 7.11 13.94
N MET A 7 -28.57 7.56 14.72
CA MET A 7 -28.52 7.41 16.19
C MET A 7 -28.83 6.00 16.66
N SER A 8 -29.60 5.21 15.90
CA SER A 8 -29.90 3.82 16.31
C SER A 8 -28.69 2.87 16.18
N SER A 9 -27.77 3.16 15.27
CA SER A 9 -26.52 2.38 15.15
C SER A 9 -25.47 2.71 16.22
N LEU A 10 -25.60 3.86 16.88
CA LEU A 10 -24.74 4.27 18.01
C LEU A 10 -25.29 3.85 19.39
N ILE A 11 -26.58 3.48 19.49
CA ILE A 11 -27.27 3.16 20.76
C ILE A 11 -27.38 1.66 21.00
N THR A 12 -26.96 0.79 20.10
CA THR A 12 -26.84 -0.65 20.36
C THR A 12 -25.53 -1.04 21.07
N ILE A 13 -24.97 -0.15 21.90
CA ILE A 13 -24.00 -0.53 22.91
C ILE A 13 -24.83 -1.17 24.04
N PRO A 14 -24.63 -2.46 24.36
CA PRO A 14 -25.44 -3.13 25.40
C PRO A 14 -25.34 -2.38 26.74
N ALA A 15 -26.44 -2.28 27.46
CA ALA A 15 -26.53 -1.66 28.79
C ALA A 15 -25.77 -2.43 29.91
N THR A 16 -24.71 -3.18 29.55
CA THR A 16 -23.87 -3.95 30.47
C THR A 16 -22.54 -3.25 30.77
N PHE A 17 -22.50 -1.91 30.74
CA PHE A 17 -21.38 -1.14 31.27
C PHE A 17 -21.48 -0.97 32.79
N GLY A 18 -21.47 -2.12 33.53
CA GLY A 18 -21.13 -2.15 34.95
C GLY A 18 -19.61 -2.32 35.08
N GLU A 19 -19.03 -1.72 36.06
CA GLU A 19 -17.67 -1.79 36.66
C GLU A 19 -16.44 -2.27 35.84
N GLY A 20 -16.59 -2.80 34.62
CA GLY A 20 -15.50 -3.23 33.73
C GLY A 20 -15.05 -2.20 32.69
N PHE A 21 -15.61 -1.00 32.66
CA PHE A 21 -15.35 0.01 31.63
C PHE A 21 -13.91 0.57 31.65
N MET A 22 -13.26 0.52 32.80
CA MET A 22 -11.88 1.02 32.94
C MET A 22 -10.84 0.22 32.15
N GLY A 23 -11.12 -1.05 31.83
CA GLY A 23 -10.17 -1.90 31.07
C GLY A 23 -10.21 -1.72 29.56
N ILE A 24 -11.33 -1.21 29.02
CA ILE A 24 -11.51 -1.03 27.56
C ILE A 24 -11.06 0.37 27.10
N ALA A 25 -10.98 1.34 28.03
CA ALA A 25 -10.56 2.71 27.72
C ALA A 25 -9.09 2.83 27.26
N ILE A 26 -8.26 1.80 27.49
CA ILE A 26 -6.82 1.82 27.15
C ILE A 26 -6.58 1.44 25.67
N GLY A 27 -7.56 0.89 24.97
CA GLY A 27 -7.44 0.44 23.57
C GLY A 27 -8.19 1.28 22.53
N LEU A 28 -8.96 2.29 22.93
CA LEU A 28 -9.66 3.16 21.99
C LEU A 28 -8.73 4.26 21.48
N PRO A 29 -8.73 4.55 20.18
CA PRO A 29 -8.00 5.71 19.65
C PRO A 29 -8.38 6.96 20.43
N VAL A 30 -7.41 7.75 20.81
CA VAL A 30 -7.57 9.00 21.57
C VAL A 30 -8.63 9.92 20.95
N SER A 31 -8.79 9.89 19.62
CA SER A 31 -9.80 10.64 18.87
C SER A 31 -11.24 10.31 19.28
N ILE A 32 -11.57 9.03 19.52
CA ILE A 32 -12.93 8.62 19.91
C ILE A 32 -13.22 9.05 21.36
N ALA A 33 -12.25 8.90 22.26
CA ALA A 33 -12.39 9.32 23.64
C ALA A 33 -12.57 10.85 23.77
N VAL A 34 -11.82 11.63 23.01
CA VAL A 34 -11.96 13.11 22.95
C VAL A 34 -13.31 13.51 22.36
N THR A 35 -13.75 12.85 21.29
CA THR A 35 -15.06 13.13 20.66
C THR A 35 -16.20 12.84 21.62
N MET A 36 -16.16 11.72 22.34
CA MET A 36 -17.18 11.36 23.34
C MET A 36 -17.18 12.33 24.53
N ALA A 37 -16.02 12.77 25.00
CA ALA A 37 -15.92 13.75 26.07
C ALA A 37 -16.49 15.11 25.64
N ILE A 38 -16.22 15.56 24.42
CA ILE A 38 -16.76 16.80 23.87
C ILE A 38 -18.29 16.71 23.73
N ILE A 39 -18.83 15.61 23.23
CA ILE A 39 -20.29 15.38 23.11
C ILE A 39 -20.93 15.40 24.51
N PHE A 40 -20.30 14.76 25.49
CA PHE A 40 -20.84 14.73 26.86
C PHE A 40 -20.83 16.10 27.54
N LEU A 41 -19.74 16.87 27.39
CA LEU A 41 -19.62 18.22 27.97
C LEU A 41 -20.54 19.25 27.30
N LEU A 42 -20.82 19.08 26.02
CA LEU A 42 -21.63 20.01 25.22
C LEU A 42 -23.11 19.62 25.15
N LYS A 43 -23.49 18.45 25.69
CA LYS A 43 -24.88 17.94 25.66
C LYS A 43 -25.91 18.97 26.10
N ASN A 44 -25.64 19.70 27.19
CA ASN A 44 -26.57 20.68 27.75
C ASN A 44 -26.55 22.02 26.98
N LYS A 45 -25.61 22.23 26.08
CA LYS A 45 -25.46 23.47 25.30
C LYS A 45 -25.97 23.31 23.86
N LEU A 46 -26.01 22.07 23.35
CA LEU A 46 -26.40 21.76 21.98
C LEU A 46 -27.88 21.39 21.82
N ILE A 47 -28.57 21.11 22.93
CA ILE A 47 -29.99 20.73 22.92
C ILE A 47 -30.79 21.91 23.47
N GLU A 48 -31.69 22.46 22.68
CA GLU A 48 -32.66 23.49 23.12
C GLU A 48 -33.74 22.87 24.00
N GLU A 49 -34.46 23.71 24.77
CA GLU A 49 -35.49 23.26 25.72
C GLU A 49 -36.64 22.44 25.06
N ASP A 50 -36.82 22.59 23.74
CA ASP A 50 -37.80 21.84 22.95
C ASP A 50 -37.27 20.49 22.44
N GLY A 51 -36.01 20.12 22.76
CA GLY A 51 -35.37 18.89 22.33
C GLY A 51 -34.75 18.96 20.90
N SER A 52 -34.73 20.13 20.26
CA SER A 52 -34.08 20.32 18.98
C SER A 52 -32.57 20.54 19.13
N VAL A 53 -31.79 20.16 18.12
CA VAL A 53 -30.32 20.35 18.09
C VAL A 53 -30.01 21.64 17.36
N ASN A 54 -29.24 22.54 17.98
CA ASN A 54 -28.80 23.78 17.35
C ASN A 54 -27.72 23.51 16.31
N ILE A 55 -28.14 23.29 15.05
CA ILE A 55 -27.27 22.94 13.94
C ILE A 55 -26.20 24.00 13.63
N LYS A 56 -26.51 25.29 13.87
CA LYS A 56 -25.54 26.39 13.61
C LYS A 56 -24.38 26.34 14.62
N GLU A 57 -24.67 26.02 15.87
CA GLU A 57 -23.66 25.91 16.93
C GLU A 57 -22.81 24.64 16.76
N VAL A 58 -23.42 23.53 16.33
CA VAL A 58 -22.71 22.29 15.98
C VAL A 58 -21.74 22.51 14.81
N GLN A 59 -22.15 23.24 13.77
CA GLN A 59 -21.28 23.56 12.64
C GLN A 59 -20.12 24.49 13.00
N ALA A 60 -20.28 25.39 13.97
CA ALA A 60 -19.22 26.25 14.47
C ALA A 60 -18.18 25.48 15.31
N ILE A 61 -18.62 24.44 16.03
CA ILE A 61 -17.75 23.61 16.89
C ILE A 61 -16.98 22.56 16.07
N VAL A 62 -17.60 22.03 15.00
CA VAL A 62 -16.98 20.98 14.15
C VAL A 62 -15.94 21.55 13.19
N LYS A 63 -15.95 22.86 12.92
CA LYS A 63 -15.10 23.47 11.88
C LYS A 63 -13.61 23.69 12.20
N PRO A 64 -13.09 23.70 13.44
CA PRO A 64 -11.66 23.94 13.66
C PRO A 64 -10.80 22.75 14.14
N THR A 65 -11.35 21.55 14.32
CA THR A 65 -10.58 20.51 15.04
C THR A 65 -10.07 19.37 14.16
N ILE A 66 -10.24 19.45 12.83
CA ILE A 66 -9.66 18.48 11.89
C ILE A 66 -8.53 19.11 11.06
N THR A 67 -7.78 20.01 11.67
CA THR A 67 -6.45 20.42 11.20
C THR A 67 -5.41 20.08 12.27
N ALA A 68 -5.48 18.88 12.84
CA ALA A 68 -4.24 18.20 13.13
C ALA A 68 -3.73 17.79 11.74
N SER A 69 -2.70 18.44 11.26
CA SER A 69 -1.89 17.95 10.17
C SER A 69 -1.35 16.59 10.64
N MET A 70 -2.08 15.52 10.35
CA MET A 70 -1.41 14.26 10.08
C MET A 70 -0.61 14.61 8.82
N ASP A 71 0.64 14.87 9.01
CA ASP A 71 1.64 14.89 7.96
C ASP A 71 1.79 13.40 7.57
N ASP A 72 0.73 12.86 6.93
CA ASP A 72 0.76 11.49 6.43
C ASP A 72 1.86 11.48 5.38
N LYS A 73 3.01 10.93 5.77
CA LYS A 73 4.13 10.79 4.86
C LYS A 73 3.67 9.87 3.73
N VAL A 74 3.64 10.41 2.52
CA VAL A 74 3.33 9.67 1.30
C VAL A 74 4.63 9.29 0.61
N ILE A 75 4.84 8.00 0.36
CA ILE A 75 5.99 7.49 -0.37
C ILE A 75 5.51 7.07 -1.76
N SER A 76 6.14 7.64 -2.80
CA SER A 76 5.82 7.30 -4.18
C SER A 76 6.69 6.14 -4.66
N VAL A 77 6.05 5.16 -5.31
CA VAL A 77 6.71 4.03 -5.99
C VAL A 77 6.44 4.13 -7.48
N TYR A 78 7.46 3.81 -8.27
CA TYR A 78 7.48 4.04 -9.71
C TYR A 78 7.52 2.73 -10.49
N SER A 79 7.07 2.76 -11.76
CA SER A 79 7.09 1.58 -12.62
C SER A 79 8.52 1.10 -12.86
N PRO A 80 8.77 -0.21 -12.66
CA PRO A 80 10.06 -0.82 -12.95
C PRO A 80 10.24 -1.18 -14.43
N VAL A 81 9.22 -0.97 -15.28
CA VAL A 81 9.24 -1.35 -16.70
C VAL A 81 8.58 -0.30 -17.59
N ASN A 82 8.92 -0.33 -18.87
CA ASN A 82 8.07 0.16 -19.96
C ASN A 82 7.17 -0.99 -20.39
N GLY A 83 5.82 -0.80 -20.39
CA GLY A 83 4.90 -1.86 -20.71
C GLY A 83 3.47 -1.60 -20.24
N SER A 84 2.79 -2.61 -19.74
CA SER A 84 1.41 -2.51 -19.27
C SER A 84 1.20 -3.33 -17.99
N PHE A 85 0.15 -2.99 -17.23
CA PHE A 85 -0.25 -3.81 -16.10
C PHE A 85 -0.81 -5.17 -16.55
N THR A 86 -0.48 -6.22 -15.79
CA THR A 86 -1.09 -7.55 -15.88
C THR A 86 -1.99 -7.75 -14.66
N ASP A 87 -3.15 -8.39 -14.82
CA ASP A 87 -3.97 -8.73 -13.65
C ASP A 87 -3.23 -9.80 -12.81
N VAL A 88 -2.93 -9.43 -11.58
CA VAL A 88 -2.23 -10.32 -10.62
C VAL A 88 -2.98 -11.64 -10.44
N LYS A 89 -4.33 -11.63 -10.52
CA LYS A 89 -5.16 -12.82 -10.36
C LYS A 89 -5.04 -13.82 -11.52
N GLU A 90 -4.56 -13.38 -12.66
CA GLU A 90 -4.34 -14.22 -13.85
C GLU A 90 -2.95 -14.87 -13.86
N LEU A 91 -2.08 -14.52 -12.90
CA LEU A 91 -0.77 -15.14 -12.77
C LEU A 91 -0.92 -16.64 -12.42
N PRO A 92 -0.16 -17.55 -13.06
CA PRO A 92 -0.27 -18.98 -12.84
C PRO A 92 0.39 -19.48 -11.54
N ASP A 93 0.74 -18.58 -10.61
CA ASP A 93 1.31 -18.90 -9.30
C ASP A 93 0.45 -18.30 -8.17
N ASP A 94 -0.07 -19.16 -7.30
CA ASP A 94 -0.92 -18.79 -6.16
C ASP A 94 -0.22 -17.90 -5.13
N THR A 95 1.09 -17.89 -5.05
CA THR A 95 1.85 -17.05 -4.12
C THR A 95 1.72 -15.59 -4.52
N PHE A 96 1.84 -15.31 -5.82
CA PHE A 96 1.69 -13.98 -6.37
C PHE A 96 0.21 -13.61 -6.56
N ALA A 97 -0.60 -14.50 -7.14
CA ALA A 97 -2.01 -14.23 -7.42
C ALA A 97 -2.84 -13.93 -6.15
N GLN A 98 -2.48 -14.51 -5.02
CA GLN A 98 -3.13 -14.28 -3.72
C GLN A 98 -2.38 -13.27 -2.83
N GLU A 99 -1.39 -12.57 -3.37
CA GLU A 99 -0.58 -11.56 -2.66
C GLU A 99 0.02 -12.04 -1.32
N LYS A 100 0.43 -13.34 -1.23
CA LYS A 100 0.89 -13.96 0.03
C LYS A 100 2.19 -13.38 0.57
N MET A 101 2.99 -12.75 -0.28
CA MET A 101 4.28 -12.15 0.09
C MET A 101 4.19 -10.65 0.36
N GLY A 102 3.03 -10.03 0.15
CA GLY A 102 2.81 -8.59 0.29
C GLY A 102 1.99 -8.03 -0.87
N LYS A 103 1.86 -6.70 -0.91
CA LYS A 103 1.12 -6.03 -1.98
C LYS A 103 1.81 -6.26 -3.32
N THR A 104 1.11 -6.89 -4.24
CA THR A 104 1.67 -7.36 -5.52
C THR A 104 1.09 -6.56 -6.69
N ILE A 105 1.96 -6.21 -7.63
CA ILE A 105 1.63 -5.64 -8.93
C ILE A 105 2.39 -6.41 -10.00
N ALA A 106 1.74 -6.74 -11.10
CA ALA A 106 2.36 -7.45 -12.22
C ALA A 106 2.32 -6.59 -13.48
N PHE A 107 3.33 -6.78 -14.32
CA PHE A 107 3.54 -6.03 -15.56
C PHE A 107 3.93 -6.97 -16.69
N HIS A 108 3.36 -6.74 -17.85
CA HIS A 108 3.94 -7.19 -19.10
C HIS A 108 4.98 -6.15 -19.55
N SER A 109 6.27 -6.53 -19.60
CA SER A 109 7.33 -5.64 -20.06
C SER A 109 7.43 -5.64 -21.59
N GLU A 110 7.64 -4.48 -22.18
CA GLU A 110 7.95 -4.31 -23.61
C GLU A 110 9.47 -4.28 -23.89
N GLU A 111 10.29 -4.22 -22.82
CA GLU A 111 11.74 -4.17 -22.90
C GLU A 111 12.38 -5.30 -22.08
N ASP A 112 13.58 -5.69 -22.48
CA ASP A 112 14.38 -6.75 -21.85
C ASP A 112 15.20 -6.23 -20.64
N VAL A 113 14.59 -5.34 -19.83
CA VAL A 113 15.26 -4.72 -18.67
C VAL A 113 14.25 -4.31 -17.62
N ILE A 114 14.63 -4.44 -16.34
CA ILE A 114 13.91 -3.84 -15.22
C ILE A 114 14.72 -2.70 -14.58
N TYR A 115 14.01 -1.71 -14.08
CA TYR A 115 14.55 -0.49 -13.49
C TYR A 115 14.20 -0.34 -12.03
N ALA A 116 15.01 0.40 -11.26
CA ALA A 116 14.75 0.71 -9.87
C ALA A 116 13.45 1.53 -9.71
N PRO A 117 12.47 1.05 -8.92
CA PRO A 117 11.20 1.74 -8.70
C PRO A 117 11.28 2.83 -7.64
N VAL A 118 12.38 2.92 -6.92
CA VAL A 118 12.65 3.88 -5.83
C VAL A 118 14.13 4.21 -5.76
N ASP A 119 14.48 5.29 -5.05
CA ASP A 119 15.84 5.52 -4.59
C ASP A 119 16.09 4.63 -3.37
N GLY A 120 17.21 3.91 -3.32
CA GLY A 120 17.48 2.99 -2.22
C GLY A 120 18.75 2.16 -2.38
N GLU A 121 18.78 1.03 -1.70
CA GLU A 121 19.90 0.10 -1.69
C GLU A 121 19.45 -1.30 -2.15
N VAL A 122 20.29 -1.98 -2.91
CA VAL A 122 20.09 -3.39 -3.29
C VAL A 122 20.36 -4.28 -2.06
N THR A 123 19.30 -4.77 -1.44
CA THR A 123 19.36 -5.57 -0.21
C THR A 123 19.34 -7.08 -0.44
N ALA A 124 18.95 -7.51 -1.64
CA ALA A 124 19.00 -8.91 -2.07
C ALA A 124 19.26 -8.99 -3.57
N LEU A 125 20.16 -9.85 -3.99
CA LEU A 125 20.38 -10.22 -5.39
C LEU A 125 20.49 -11.74 -5.46
N PHE A 126 19.49 -12.37 -6.08
CA PHE A 126 19.45 -13.83 -6.13
C PHE A 126 20.51 -14.35 -7.11
N PRO A 127 21.21 -15.47 -6.78
CA PRO A 127 22.28 -16.00 -7.63
C PRO A 127 21.85 -16.32 -9.06
N THR A 128 20.58 -16.67 -9.25
CA THR A 128 19.98 -16.94 -10.57
C THR A 128 19.42 -15.67 -11.25
N LEU A 129 19.61 -14.50 -10.66
CA LEU A 129 19.27 -13.18 -11.20
C LEU A 129 17.79 -13.00 -11.60
N HIS A 130 16.91 -13.98 -11.28
CA HIS A 130 15.48 -13.89 -11.55
C HIS A 130 14.75 -12.94 -10.60
N ALA A 131 15.37 -12.58 -9.47
CA ALA A 131 14.79 -11.67 -8.49
C ALA A 131 15.85 -10.79 -7.83
N ILE A 132 15.42 -9.57 -7.46
CA ILE A 132 16.21 -8.55 -6.77
C ILE A 132 15.36 -7.84 -5.73
N GLY A 133 15.91 -7.62 -4.54
CA GLY A 133 15.30 -6.84 -3.46
C GLY A 133 15.95 -5.48 -3.32
N ILE A 134 15.14 -4.46 -3.13
CA ILE A 134 15.56 -3.07 -2.90
C ILE A 134 14.88 -2.56 -1.65
N ARG A 135 15.63 -1.92 -0.76
CA ARG A 135 15.07 -1.14 0.35
C ARG A 135 15.17 0.34 0.00
N SER A 136 14.03 1.02 -0.04
CA SER A 136 14.02 2.46 -0.27
C SER A 136 14.64 3.24 0.90
N SER A 137 15.06 4.47 0.63
CA SER A 137 15.54 5.41 1.67
C SER A 137 14.49 5.68 2.75
N GLU A 138 13.22 5.51 2.43
CA GLU A 138 12.08 5.65 3.35
C GLU A 138 11.70 4.37 4.09
N GLY A 139 12.37 3.23 3.80
CA GLY A 139 12.17 1.97 4.48
C GLY A 139 11.17 1.01 3.81
N VAL A 140 10.75 1.28 2.57
CA VAL A 140 9.90 0.36 1.78
C VAL A 140 10.76 -0.79 1.25
N ASP A 141 10.37 -2.03 1.53
CA ASP A 141 11.01 -3.23 1.01
C ASP A 141 10.29 -3.71 -0.26
N ILE A 142 11.00 -3.68 -1.38
CA ILE A 142 10.48 -4.03 -2.69
C ILE A 142 11.24 -5.24 -3.23
N LEU A 143 10.52 -6.28 -3.62
CA LEU A 143 11.04 -7.40 -4.39
C LEU A 143 10.55 -7.27 -5.83
N LEU A 144 11.47 -7.27 -6.78
CA LEU A 144 11.19 -7.44 -8.20
C LEU A 144 11.53 -8.88 -8.59
N HIS A 145 10.58 -9.57 -9.23
CA HIS A 145 10.70 -10.94 -9.69
C HIS A 145 10.38 -11.00 -11.18
N ILE A 146 11.25 -11.61 -11.98
CA ILE A 146 11.14 -11.68 -13.43
C ILE A 146 10.68 -13.07 -13.83
N GLY A 147 9.48 -13.15 -14.36
CA GLY A 147 8.83 -14.39 -14.79
C GLY A 147 8.33 -15.24 -13.62
N ILE A 148 7.76 -16.38 -13.95
CA ILE A 148 7.29 -17.38 -12.97
C ILE A 148 8.12 -18.65 -13.18
N ASP A 149 8.59 -19.24 -12.07
CA ASP A 149 9.47 -20.42 -12.04
C ASP A 149 10.82 -20.25 -12.77
N THR A 150 11.19 -19.02 -13.15
CA THR A 150 12.43 -18.72 -13.88
C THR A 150 13.70 -18.95 -13.06
N VAL A 151 13.58 -19.20 -11.76
CA VAL A 151 14.66 -19.74 -10.91
C VAL A 151 15.24 -21.04 -11.51
N ASN A 152 14.42 -21.86 -12.17
CA ASN A 152 14.80 -23.13 -12.80
C ASN A 152 15.71 -22.96 -14.03
N LEU A 153 15.78 -21.75 -14.59
CA LEU A 153 16.71 -21.39 -15.67
C LEU A 153 18.16 -21.25 -15.18
N ASN A 154 18.41 -21.31 -13.86
CA ASN A 154 19.72 -21.25 -13.23
C ASN A 154 20.57 -20.03 -13.68
N GLY A 155 19.91 -18.90 -13.92
CA GLY A 155 20.54 -17.64 -14.35
C GLY A 155 20.76 -17.52 -15.86
N ALA A 156 20.39 -18.52 -16.65
CA ALA A 156 20.39 -18.39 -18.11
C ALA A 156 19.46 -17.24 -18.54
N PHE A 157 19.93 -16.43 -19.49
CA PHE A 157 19.17 -15.30 -20.05
C PHE A 157 19.02 -14.07 -19.13
N PHE A 158 19.72 -14.03 -17.99
CA PHE A 158 19.73 -12.91 -17.08
C PHE A 158 21.14 -12.31 -16.94
N THR A 159 21.22 -10.99 -16.81
CA THR A 159 22.46 -10.27 -16.53
C THR A 159 22.18 -9.11 -15.56
N SER A 160 22.90 -9.03 -14.44
CA SER A 160 22.77 -7.93 -13.49
C SER A 160 23.63 -6.74 -13.92
N GLU A 161 23.06 -5.54 -13.81
CA GLU A 161 23.75 -4.26 -13.97
C GLU A 161 24.24 -3.68 -12.63
N VAL A 162 23.85 -4.32 -11.51
CA VAL A 162 24.13 -3.88 -10.13
C VAL A 162 24.64 -5.04 -9.28
N GLN A 163 25.19 -4.71 -8.11
CA GLN A 163 25.66 -5.65 -7.11
C GLN A 163 24.87 -5.51 -5.80
N LEU A 164 24.92 -6.52 -4.96
CA LEU A 164 24.40 -6.46 -3.60
C LEU A 164 25.10 -5.34 -2.81
N GLY A 165 24.32 -4.48 -2.16
CA GLY A 165 24.80 -3.32 -1.42
C GLY A 165 24.96 -2.03 -2.25
N ASP A 166 24.73 -2.08 -3.57
CA ASP A 166 24.78 -0.88 -4.40
C ASP A 166 23.64 0.08 -4.05
N THR A 167 23.95 1.37 -4.02
CA THR A 167 22.94 2.43 -3.97
C THR A 167 22.44 2.69 -5.38
N VAL A 168 21.12 2.68 -5.54
CA VAL A 168 20.43 2.93 -6.81
C VAL A 168 19.51 4.13 -6.70
N THR A 169 19.31 4.81 -7.81
CA THR A 169 18.28 5.84 -7.95
C THR A 169 17.15 5.34 -8.84
N LYS A 170 15.97 5.87 -8.64
CA LYS A 170 14.82 5.60 -9.51
C LYS A 170 15.21 5.65 -10.98
N GLY A 171 14.86 4.60 -11.75
CA GLY A 171 15.18 4.49 -13.17
C GLY A 171 16.58 3.91 -13.47
N THR A 172 17.37 3.57 -12.45
CA THR A 172 18.63 2.81 -12.66
C THR A 172 18.30 1.44 -13.21
N ALA A 173 18.95 1.00 -14.29
CA ALA A 173 18.82 -0.37 -14.82
C ALA A 173 19.38 -1.36 -13.79
N LEU A 174 18.62 -2.42 -13.50
CA LEU A 174 18.94 -3.41 -12.48
C LEU A 174 19.33 -4.76 -13.05
N ILE A 175 18.44 -5.36 -13.82
CA ILE A 175 18.63 -6.67 -14.45
C ILE A 175 18.16 -6.60 -15.89
N ARG A 176 18.99 -7.13 -16.80
CA ARG A 176 18.58 -7.42 -18.18
C ARG A 176 18.21 -8.88 -18.30
N PHE A 177 17.22 -9.17 -19.13
CA PHE A 177 16.75 -10.54 -19.38
C PHE A 177 16.27 -10.69 -20.81
N ASP A 178 16.38 -11.87 -21.36
CA ASP A 178 15.95 -12.17 -22.74
C ASP A 178 14.55 -12.81 -22.71
N GLN A 179 13.53 -12.00 -22.87
CA GLN A 179 12.13 -12.45 -22.82
C GLN A 179 11.81 -13.49 -23.88
N ALA A 180 12.41 -13.37 -25.07
CA ALA A 180 12.16 -14.31 -26.16
C ALA A 180 12.64 -15.72 -25.78
N LYS A 181 13.87 -15.82 -25.26
CA LYS A 181 14.41 -17.10 -24.80
C LYS A 181 13.70 -17.68 -23.58
N ILE A 182 13.30 -16.82 -22.63
CA ILE A 182 12.49 -17.24 -21.48
C ILE A 182 11.18 -17.88 -21.97
N LYS A 183 10.51 -17.27 -22.94
CA LYS A 183 9.28 -17.80 -23.55
C LYS A 183 9.52 -19.06 -24.38
N GLU A 184 10.65 -19.18 -25.09
CA GLU A 184 11.04 -20.39 -25.81
C GLU A 184 11.21 -21.58 -24.87
N GLU A 185 11.68 -21.36 -23.64
CA GLU A 185 11.76 -22.38 -22.58
C GLU A 185 10.42 -22.64 -21.85
N ASN A 186 9.31 -22.06 -22.34
CA ASN A 186 7.95 -22.17 -21.81
C ASN A 186 7.74 -21.55 -20.43
N TYR A 187 8.51 -20.54 -20.06
CA TYR A 187 8.30 -19.74 -18.85
C TYR A 187 7.54 -18.44 -19.15
N ASN A 188 6.75 -17.98 -18.17
CA ASN A 188 6.20 -16.63 -18.17
C ASN A 188 7.33 -15.62 -17.97
N SER A 189 7.28 -14.46 -18.62
CA SER A 189 8.31 -13.40 -18.55
C SER A 189 7.79 -12.11 -17.93
N ASP A 190 6.58 -12.09 -17.36
CA ASP A 190 6.02 -10.90 -16.70
C ASP A 190 6.89 -10.48 -15.51
N VAL A 191 6.93 -9.19 -15.25
CA VAL A 191 7.66 -8.64 -14.11
C VAL A 191 6.69 -8.43 -12.95
N ILE A 192 7.04 -8.97 -11.79
CA ILE A 192 6.21 -8.93 -10.60
C ILE A 192 6.92 -8.07 -9.57
N MET A 193 6.25 -7.01 -9.09
CA MET A 193 6.72 -6.12 -8.04
C MET A 193 5.91 -6.36 -6.76
N ILE A 194 6.59 -6.57 -5.64
CA ILE A 194 5.98 -6.90 -4.36
C ILE A 194 6.49 -5.95 -3.29
N ILE A 195 5.60 -5.27 -2.58
CA ILE A 195 5.92 -4.54 -1.36
C ILE A 195 5.85 -5.53 -0.20
N THR A 196 7.01 -6.07 0.19
CA THR A 196 7.07 -7.22 1.13
C THR A 196 6.77 -6.83 2.57
N ASN A 197 6.97 -5.58 2.94
CA ASN A 197 6.61 -5.02 4.25
C ASN A 197 5.33 -4.17 4.23
N ALA A 198 4.40 -4.48 3.32
CA ALA A 198 3.13 -3.75 3.13
C ALA A 198 2.30 -3.60 4.41
N ASN A 199 2.40 -4.57 5.33
CA ASN A 199 1.69 -4.57 6.62
C ASN A 199 2.20 -3.52 7.63
N GLN A 200 3.29 -2.82 7.32
CA GLN A 200 3.84 -1.73 8.15
C GLN A 200 3.24 -0.35 7.81
N TYR A 201 2.44 -0.27 6.75
CA TYR A 201 1.86 0.97 6.23
C TYR A 201 0.36 1.02 6.43
N LEU A 202 -0.19 2.25 6.50
CA LEU A 202 -1.63 2.46 6.67
C LEU A 202 -2.42 2.04 5.44
N ASP A 203 -1.93 2.40 4.25
CA ASP A 203 -2.57 2.03 2.99
C ASP A 203 -1.59 2.08 1.80
N LEU A 204 -1.92 1.37 0.74
CA LEU A 204 -1.16 1.30 -0.52
C LEU A 204 -2.12 1.49 -1.70
N PHE A 205 -2.05 2.65 -2.35
CA PHE A 205 -2.89 3.02 -3.48
C PHE A 205 -2.16 2.82 -4.81
N VAL A 206 -2.60 1.85 -5.59
CA VAL A 206 -2.11 1.66 -6.96
C VAL A 206 -2.89 2.61 -7.87
N LYS A 207 -2.16 3.46 -8.60
CA LYS A 207 -2.73 4.38 -9.58
C LYS A 207 -3.13 3.60 -10.84
N ASP A 208 -4.07 4.13 -11.56
CA ASP A 208 -4.63 3.68 -12.84
C ASP A 208 -3.97 2.44 -13.47
N LYS A 209 -4.63 1.28 -13.37
CA LYS A 209 -4.15 -0.01 -13.88
C LYS A 209 -4.57 -0.30 -15.33
N GLU A 210 -5.34 0.60 -15.96
CA GLU A 210 -5.95 0.34 -17.26
C GLU A 210 -5.07 0.76 -18.45
N HIS A 211 -3.93 1.43 -18.21
CA HIS A 211 -3.10 2.02 -19.25
C HIS A 211 -1.68 1.46 -19.26
N ALA A 212 -1.00 1.68 -20.39
CA ALA A 212 0.43 1.46 -20.51
C ALA A 212 1.20 2.31 -19.50
N VAL A 213 2.31 1.79 -18.99
CA VAL A 213 3.20 2.48 -18.06
C VAL A 213 4.58 2.66 -18.65
N SER A 214 5.24 3.74 -18.25
CA SER A 214 6.64 3.97 -18.59
C SER A 214 7.52 3.78 -17.35
N ALA A 215 8.73 3.26 -17.54
CA ALA A 215 9.70 3.16 -16.47
C ALA A 215 9.92 4.53 -15.80
N GLY A 216 9.87 4.57 -14.48
CA GLY A 216 9.93 5.80 -13.69
C GLY A 216 8.63 6.62 -13.64
N GLN A 217 7.53 6.16 -14.23
CA GLN A 217 6.20 6.72 -14.00
C GLN A 217 5.71 6.32 -12.60
N GLU A 218 5.13 7.25 -11.86
CA GLU A 218 4.56 6.98 -10.55
C GLU A 218 3.31 6.10 -10.66
N ILE A 219 3.33 4.94 -10.01
CA ILE A 219 2.26 3.92 -10.10
C ILE A 219 1.61 3.57 -8.77
N MET A 220 2.24 3.91 -7.65
CA MET A 220 1.71 3.62 -6.32
C MET A 220 2.08 4.71 -5.33
N ASN A 221 1.16 4.99 -4.41
CA ASN A 221 1.41 5.78 -3.21
C ASN A 221 1.22 4.91 -1.97
N ILE A 222 2.18 4.99 -1.06
CA ILE A 222 2.18 4.30 0.24
C ILE A 222 1.97 5.36 1.32
N ILE A 223 0.96 5.18 2.15
CA ILE A 223 0.63 6.06 3.27
C ILE A 223 1.25 5.49 4.55
N CYS A 224 2.08 6.28 5.25
CA CYS A 224 2.75 5.88 6.49
C CYS A 224 1.95 6.22 7.73
#